data_9b9191691e64adfcc38a8d5d93143bb0
#
_entry.id   9b9191691e64adfcc38a8d5d93143bb0
#
_cell.length_a   1.000
_cell.length_b   1.000
_cell.length_c   1.000
_cell.angle_alpha   90.00
_cell.angle_beta   90.00
_cell.angle_gamma   90.00
#
_symmetry.space_group_name_H-M   'P 1'
#
loop_
_entity.id
_entity.type
_entity.pdbx_description
1 polymer ?
#
loop_
_entity_poly.entity_id
_entity_poly.type
_entity_poly.pdbx_seq_one_letter_code
_entity_poly.pdbx_strand_id
1 'polypeptide(L)'
;MTDAMPPDDVRVVVYGKPGCHLCDDAYAVVEQVCAAVGAGWRAVQIQDDPELMARYGEQIPVTFVDGRQHDFWRVDADRLRAALA
;
A
#
# COMPACT_ATOMS: atom_id res chain seq x y z
N MET A 1 -17.11 -2.05 -11.89
CA MET A 1 -16.55 -2.04 -11.38
C MET A 1 -15.80 -1.41 -10.86
N THR A 2 -15.32 -1.09 -10.49
CA THR A 2 -14.73 -0.70 -10.09
C THR A 2 -14.10 -0.32 -9.61
N ASP A 3 -13.75 0.00 -9.50
CA ASP A 3 -13.37 0.34 -8.88
C ASP A 3 -12.40 0.96 -8.29
N ALA A 4 -12.43 1.54 -7.36
CA ALA A 4 -11.35 2.08 -6.58
C ALA A 4 -10.35 1.04 -6.14
N MET A 5 -10.65 -0.18 -6.46
CA MET A 5 -9.77 -1.29 -6.13
C MET A 5 -8.52 -1.27 -7.01
N PRO A 6 -7.34 -1.51 -6.43
CA PRO A 6 -6.13 -1.59 -7.23
C PRO A 6 -6.18 -2.74 -8.22
N PRO A 7 -5.40 -2.67 -9.29
CA PRO A 7 -5.31 -3.79 -10.23
C PRO A 7 -4.80 -5.05 -9.52
N ASP A 8 -5.17 -6.20 -10.08
CA ASP A 8 -4.84 -7.49 -9.48
C ASP A 8 -3.49 -8.03 -9.91
N ASP A 9 -2.70 -7.26 -10.65
CA ASP A 9 -1.44 -7.76 -11.16
C ASP A 9 -0.35 -7.84 -10.08
N VAL A 10 -0.59 -7.26 -8.91
CA VAL A 10 0.34 -7.35 -7.79
C VAL A 10 -0.45 -7.63 -6.53
N ARG A 11 0.23 -8.25 -5.56
CA ARG A 11 -0.43 -8.59 -4.31
C ARG A 11 -0.51 -7.44 -3.33
N VAL A 12 0.47 -6.53 -3.37
CA VAL A 12 0.55 -5.45 -2.39
C VAL A 12 0.47 -4.12 -3.12
N VAL A 13 -0.41 -3.25 -2.65
CA VAL A 13 -0.55 -1.90 -3.18
C VAL A 13 -0.49 -0.92 -2.02
N VAL A 14 0.28 0.14 -2.18
CA VAL A 14 0.42 1.17 -1.15
C VAL A 14 -0.06 2.50 -1.72
N TYR A 15 -1.07 3.07 -1.08
CA TYR A 15 -1.55 4.42 -1.42
C TYR A 15 -0.72 5.44 -0.66
N GLY A 16 -0.22 6.43 -1.36
CA GLY A 16 0.58 7.47 -0.74
C GLY A 16 0.55 8.76 -1.53
N LYS A 17 1.42 9.68 -1.18
CA LYS A 17 1.56 10.94 -1.89
C LYS A 17 3.02 11.37 -1.86
N PRO A 18 3.43 12.28 -2.77
CA PRO A 18 4.80 12.78 -2.76
C PRO A 18 5.10 13.56 -1.48
N GLY A 19 6.37 13.53 -1.06
CA GLY A 19 6.81 14.30 0.09
C GLY A 19 6.33 13.79 1.44
N CYS A 20 5.93 12.54 1.50
CA CYS A 20 5.41 11.93 2.71
C CYS A 20 6.45 10.97 3.29
N HIS A 21 7.00 11.31 4.45
CA HIS A 21 8.05 10.48 5.06
C HIS A 21 7.53 9.10 5.45
N LEU A 22 6.32 9.05 6.01
CA LEU A 22 5.73 7.76 6.39
C LEU A 22 5.49 6.91 5.16
N CYS A 23 5.13 7.54 4.03
CA CYS A 23 4.96 6.79 2.78
C CYS A 23 6.28 6.20 2.33
N ASP A 24 7.36 6.97 2.42
CA ASP A 24 8.68 6.48 2.03
C ASP A 24 9.10 5.30 2.91
N ASP A 25 8.84 5.39 4.21
CA ASP A 25 9.14 4.30 5.14
C ASP A 25 8.34 3.05 4.77
N ALA A 26 7.05 3.23 4.46
CA ALA A 26 6.21 2.10 4.08
C ALA A 26 6.70 1.45 2.80
N TYR A 27 7.09 2.26 1.81
CA TYR A 27 7.61 1.71 0.56
C TYR A 27 8.85 0.86 0.80
N ALA A 28 9.75 1.31 1.68
CA ALA A 28 10.97 0.57 1.96
C ALA A 28 10.66 -0.79 2.61
N VAL A 29 9.73 -0.81 3.57
CA VAL A 29 9.35 -2.06 4.23
C VAL A 29 8.67 -3.00 3.24
N VAL A 30 7.73 -2.48 2.45
CA VAL A 30 6.99 -3.28 1.49
C VAL A 30 7.94 -3.87 0.45
N GLU A 31 8.86 -3.07 -0.06
CA GLU A 31 9.81 -3.55 -1.05
C GLU A 31 10.66 -4.68 -0.48
N GLN A 32 11.13 -4.52 0.74
CA GLN A 32 11.99 -5.51 1.36
C GLN A 32 11.26 -6.83 1.59
N VAL A 33 10.05 -6.75 2.14
CA VAL A 33 9.28 -7.95 2.41
C VAL A 33 8.86 -8.64 1.12
N CYS A 34 8.38 -7.89 0.15
CA CYS A 34 7.93 -8.46 -1.12
C CYS A 34 9.08 -9.13 -1.87
N ALA A 35 10.26 -8.52 -1.84
CA ALA A 35 11.42 -9.13 -2.47
C ALA A 35 11.77 -10.46 -1.80
N ALA A 36 11.67 -10.52 -0.47
CA ALA A 36 12.02 -11.72 0.27
C ALA A 36 11.06 -12.87 0.00
N VAL A 37 9.78 -12.59 -0.23
CA VAL A 37 8.77 -13.62 -0.42
C VAL A 37 8.40 -13.83 -1.89
N GLY A 38 8.97 -13.04 -2.80
CA GLY A 38 8.69 -13.17 -4.23
C GLY A 38 7.36 -12.59 -4.64
N ALA A 39 6.85 -11.59 -3.95
CA ALA A 39 5.60 -10.93 -4.30
C ALA A 39 5.86 -9.62 -5.03
N GLY A 40 4.91 -9.24 -5.90
CA GLY A 40 4.96 -7.93 -6.54
C GLY A 40 4.26 -6.88 -5.70
N TRP A 41 4.64 -5.62 -5.88
CA TRP A 41 3.97 -4.52 -5.21
C TRP A 41 4.01 -3.26 -6.07
N ARG A 42 3.14 -2.33 -5.74
CA ARG A 42 3.05 -1.08 -6.49
C ARG A 42 2.62 0.05 -5.56
N ALA A 43 3.17 1.23 -5.81
CA ALA A 43 2.73 2.46 -5.14
C ALA A 43 1.74 3.19 -6.03
N VAL A 44 0.68 3.73 -5.42
CA VAL A 44 -0.33 4.54 -6.12
C VAL A 44 -0.39 5.90 -5.45
N GLN A 45 -0.16 6.94 -6.23
CA GLN A 45 -0.25 8.33 -5.72
C GLN A 45 -1.71 8.76 -5.79
N ILE A 46 -2.28 9.13 -4.64
CA ILE A 46 -3.71 9.44 -4.59
C ILE A 46 -4.01 10.93 -4.52
N GLN A 47 -2.97 11.79 -4.50
CA GLN A 47 -3.22 13.21 -4.28
C GLN A 47 -4.06 13.86 -5.39
N ASP A 48 -4.03 13.30 -6.59
CA ASP A 48 -4.79 13.85 -7.72
C ASP A 48 -6.15 13.19 -7.88
N ASP A 49 -6.53 12.31 -6.96
CA ASP A 49 -7.81 11.62 -7.00
C ASP A 49 -8.63 12.08 -5.80
N PRO A 50 -9.60 12.99 -6.01
CA PRO A 50 -10.36 13.55 -4.88
C PRO A 50 -11.11 12.50 -4.08
N GLU A 51 -11.60 11.47 -4.74
CA GLU A 51 -12.35 10.44 -4.04
C GLU A 51 -11.45 9.62 -3.13
N LEU A 52 -10.27 9.24 -3.61
CA LEU A 52 -9.33 8.49 -2.80
C LEU A 52 -8.78 9.37 -1.66
N MET A 53 -8.53 10.65 -1.94
CA MET A 53 -8.09 11.55 -0.90
C MET A 53 -9.15 11.73 0.20
N ALA A 54 -10.43 11.77 -0.19
CA ALA A 54 -11.49 11.88 0.79
C ALA A 54 -11.55 10.64 1.69
N ARG A 55 -11.29 9.45 1.12
CA ARG A 55 -11.40 8.21 1.88
C ARG A 55 -10.15 7.89 2.67
N TYR A 56 -8.98 8.15 2.09
CA TYR A 56 -7.73 7.64 2.66
C TYR A 56 -6.71 8.73 2.99
N GLY A 57 -6.99 9.99 2.65
CA GLY A 57 -5.99 11.05 2.76
C GLY A 57 -5.37 11.21 4.13
N GLU A 58 -6.13 10.90 5.20
CA GLU A 58 -5.63 11.03 6.55
C GLU A 58 -5.06 9.72 7.09
N GLN A 59 -5.10 8.67 6.29
CA GLN A 59 -4.59 7.36 6.70
C GLN A 59 -3.34 6.94 5.93
N ILE A 60 -2.94 7.71 4.93
CA ILE A 60 -1.79 7.32 4.11
C ILE A 60 -0.52 7.31 4.94
N PRO A 61 0.38 6.39 4.66
CA PRO A 61 0.27 5.37 3.62
C PRO A 61 -0.72 4.26 4.02
N VAL A 62 -1.53 3.83 3.06
CA VAL A 62 -2.48 2.74 3.26
C VAL A 62 -2.00 1.55 2.45
N THR A 63 -1.82 0.42 3.10
CA THR A 63 -1.30 -0.79 2.47
C THR A 63 -2.43 -1.78 2.26
N PHE A 64 -2.55 -2.28 1.04
CA PHE A 64 -3.52 -3.30 0.69
C PHE A 64 -2.79 -4.59 0.35
N VAL A 65 -3.34 -5.70 0.81
CA VAL A 65 -2.83 -7.03 0.48
C VAL A 65 -3.99 -7.83 -0.11
N ASP A 66 -3.78 -8.30 -1.33
CA ASP A 66 -4.79 -9.10 -2.05
C ASP A 66 -6.15 -8.39 -2.10
N GLY A 67 -6.11 -7.06 -2.29
CA GLY A 67 -7.31 -6.26 -2.44
C GLY A 67 -7.98 -5.84 -1.15
N ARG A 68 -7.41 -6.17 0.00
CA ARG A 68 -7.97 -5.81 1.30
C ARG A 68 -7.06 -4.84 2.00
N GLN A 69 -7.64 -3.86 2.68
CA GLN A 69 -6.85 -2.96 3.50
C GLN A 69 -6.17 -3.74 4.61
N HIS A 70 -4.85 -3.63 4.68
CA HIS A 70 -4.04 -4.39 5.62
C HIS A 70 -3.54 -3.52 6.77
N ASP A 71 -2.97 -2.36 6.44
CA ASP A 71 -2.41 -1.44 7.43
C ASP A 71 -2.60 -0.02 6.96
N PHE A 72 -2.50 0.92 7.89
CA PHE A 72 -2.44 2.33 7.57
C PHE A 72 -1.36 2.98 8.43
N TRP A 73 -0.83 4.11 7.96
CA TRP A 73 0.29 4.87 8.52
C TRP A 73 1.59 4.08 8.47
N ARG A 74 1.72 3.05 9.27
CA ARG A 74 2.96 2.28 9.34
C ARG A 74 2.71 0.86 8.86
N VAL A 75 3.76 0.25 8.31
CA VAL A 75 3.69 -1.13 7.87
C VAL A 75 4.58 -1.95 8.80
N ASP A 76 4.00 -2.97 9.40
CA ASP A 76 4.74 -3.92 10.23
C ASP A 76 5.23 -5.05 9.32
N ALA A 77 6.55 -5.21 9.24
CA ALA A 77 7.14 -6.18 8.32
C ALA A 77 6.69 -7.60 8.62
N ASP A 78 6.60 -7.96 9.91
CA ASP A 78 6.21 -9.32 10.27
C ASP A 78 4.77 -9.60 9.93
N ARG A 79 3.88 -8.63 10.16
CA ARG A 79 2.47 -8.79 9.79
C ARG A 79 2.30 -8.89 8.29
N LEU A 80 3.05 -8.07 7.55
CA LEU A 80 2.98 -8.11 6.09
C LEU A 80 3.47 -9.45 5.57
N ARG A 81 4.59 -9.94 6.11
CA ARG A 81 5.12 -11.24 5.71
C ARG A 81 4.11 -12.36 5.99
N ALA A 82 3.46 -12.31 7.14
CA ALA A 82 2.45 -13.31 7.48
C ALA A 82 1.26 -13.24 6.53
N ALA A 83 0.85 -12.05 6.12
CA ALA A 83 -0.28 -11.91 5.20
C ALA A 83 0.06 -12.43 3.82
N LEU A 84 1.34 -12.45 3.44
CA LEU A 84 1.77 -12.92 2.14
C LEU A 84 2.17 -14.40 2.13
N ALA A 85 2.20 -15.01 3.28
CA ALA A 85 2.61 -16.41 3.40
C ALA A 85 1.58 -17.38 2.80
#